data_0d7619d5524438b675a81a7ef5ef8f60
#
_entry.id   0d7619d5524438b675a81a7ef5ef8f60
#
_cell.length_a   1.000
_cell.length_b   1.000
_cell.length_c   1.000
_cell.angle_alpha   90.00
_cell.angle_beta   90.00
_cell.angle_gamma   90.00
#
_symmetry.space_group_name_H-M   'P 1'
#
loop_
_entity.id
_entity.type
_entity.pdbx_description
1 polymer ?
#
loop_
_entity_poly.entity_id
_entity_poly.type
_entity_poly.pdbx_seq_one_letter_code
_entity_poly.pdbx_strand_id
1 'polypeptide(L)'
;VAKLITPYLFRWEEVEAKSDLERLRLVLDHLPDEELMGKLEKHRKWGRDDYPIRPVWNSVLAGVVYQHQSIDSLRRELSRNGELRGVCGFDPHRGSGAVPPPWVYTRFLELLFRFKAEIDGMFDRLVDELKVLLPDLGFSVAVDSKGVNSAGKPTKKVEKDGRRDMDADWGKKAYRGQREDGTLWEKVVTWFGYKIHLLVDTQYEMPIGYEVTRASASDTKHLLSLVEGVKKKHLEIYKDIDKAAADKGYDSEENCRRLYDEHEIKPVIDIRRMWRDKETKLLDPGCADNIVYDEVGAVYCICPTTGEQRPMSYGGFEKDRMALKYVCPVKAY
;
A
#
# COMPACT_ATOMS: atom_id res chain seq x y z
N VAL A 1 13.69 -12.85 15.22
CA VAL A 1 13.76 -14.00 14.33
C VAL A 1 12.33 -14.20 13.86
N ALA A 2 12.05 -13.83 12.59
CA ALA A 2 10.75 -14.05 11.99
C ALA A 2 10.40 -15.54 12.07
N LYS A 3 9.25 -15.83 12.68
CA LYS A 3 8.73 -17.19 12.72
C LYS A 3 8.36 -17.55 11.28
N LEU A 4 9.03 -18.54 10.72
CA LEU A 4 8.73 -19.08 9.40
C LEU A 4 7.24 -19.45 9.34
N ILE A 5 6.60 -18.94 8.32
CA ILE A 5 5.22 -19.23 7.94
C ILE A 5 5.02 -20.73 7.86
N THR A 6 3.94 -21.21 8.42
CA THR A 6 3.57 -22.61 8.43
C THR A 6 3.53 -23.21 7.03
N PRO A 7 3.94 -24.48 6.88
CA PRO A 7 4.30 -25.13 5.61
C PRO A 7 3.13 -25.44 4.65
N TYR A 8 2.00 -24.75 4.73
CA TYR A 8 0.77 -25.22 4.08
C TYR A 8 0.36 -24.48 2.81
N LEU A 9 0.90 -23.29 2.52
CA LEU A 9 0.66 -22.67 1.22
C LEU A 9 1.67 -23.14 0.17
N PHE A 10 2.96 -23.14 0.53
CA PHE A 10 4.04 -23.71 -0.28
C PHE A 10 5.15 -24.09 0.70
N ARG A 11 5.73 -25.27 0.60
CA ARG A 11 6.97 -25.54 1.32
C ARG A 11 8.00 -24.54 0.81
N TRP A 12 8.63 -23.80 1.74
CA TRP A 12 9.59 -22.75 1.39
C TRP A 12 10.70 -23.28 0.45
N GLU A 13 11.13 -24.50 0.68
CA GLU A 13 12.05 -25.25 -0.19
C GLU A 13 11.52 -25.45 -1.61
N GLU A 14 10.22 -25.56 -1.78
CA GLU A 14 9.57 -25.68 -3.09
C GLU A 14 9.48 -24.33 -3.80
N VAL A 15 9.38 -23.21 -3.09
CA VAL A 15 9.33 -21.86 -3.64
C VAL A 15 10.72 -21.34 -3.99
N GLU A 16 11.73 -21.57 -3.15
CA GLU A 16 13.10 -21.10 -3.40
C GLU A 16 13.86 -21.93 -4.42
N ALA A 17 13.61 -23.24 -4.46
CA ALA A 17 14.27 -24.15 -5.40
C ALA A 17 13.69 -24.10 -6.81
N LYS A 18 12.55 -23.43 -7.04
CA LYS A 18 11.82 -23.48 -8.31
C LYS A 18 12.18 -22.33 -9.24
N SER A 19 12.28 -22.67 -10.53
CA SER A 19 12.43 -21.71 -11.62
C SER A 19 11.20 -20.78 -11.72
N ASP A 20 11.33 -19.62 -12.36
CA ASP A 20 10.19 -18.73 -12.61
C ASP A 20 9.03 -19.44 -13.33
N LEU A 21 9.34 -20.47 -14.12
CA LEU A 21 8.33 -21.29 -14.79
C LEU A 21 7.50 -22.12 -13.80
N GLU A 22 8.13 -22.68 -12.78
CA GLU A 22 7.42 -23.44 -11.76
C GLU A 22 6.61 -22.53 -10.84
N ARG A 23 7.15 -21.35 -10.52
CA ARG A 23 6.37 -20.30 -9.82
C ARG A 23 5.14 -19.90 -10.62
N LEU A 24 5.27 -19.74 -11.94
CA LEU A 24 4.15 -19.45 -12.82
C LEU A 24 3.10 -20.56 -12.76
N ARG A 25 3.50 -21.84 -12.84
CA ARG A 25 2.57 -22.96 -12.71
C ARG A 25 1.79 -22.91 -11.40
N LEU A 26 2.48 -22.66 -10.27
CA LEU A 26 1.81 -22.49 -8.97
C LEU A 26 0.79 -21.35 -8.97
N VAL A 27 1.13 -20.20 -9.56
CA VAL A 27 0.19 -19.09 -9.69
C VAL A 27 -1.03 -19.48 -10.52
N LEU A 28 -0.82 -20.14 -11.67
CA LEU A 28 -1.91 -20.55 -12.55
C LEU A 28 -2.81 -21.62 -11.92
N ASP A 29 -2.24 -22.50 -11.08
CA ASP A 29 -2.99 -23.60 -10.43
C ASP A 29 -3.83 -23.10 -9.24
N HIS A 30 -3.43 -22.00 -8.60
CA HIS A 30 -4.09 -21.54 -7.34
C HIS A 30 -4.82 -20.20 -7.47
N LEU A 31 -4.67 -19.48 -8.58
CA LEU A 31 -5.36 -18.20 -8.74
C LEU A 31 -6.86 -18.45 -8.98
N PRO A 32 -7.78 -17.90 -8.17
CA PRO A 32 -9.22 -18.12 -8.28
C PRO A 32 -9.86 -17.27 -9.41
N ASP A 33 -9.39 -17.46 -10.64
CA ASP A 33 -9.73 -16.60 -11.79
C ASP A 33 -10.86 -17.15 -12.70
N GLU A 34 -11.45 -18.29 -12.37
CA GLU A 34 -12.47 -18.95 -13.22
C GLU A 34 -13.70 -18.08 -13.48
N GLU A 35 -14.15 -17.33 -12.49
CA GLU A 35 -15.28 -16.40 -12.66
C GLU A 35 -14.94 -15.28 -13.64
N LEU A 36 -13.75 -14.69 -13.52
CA LEU A 36 -13.26 -13.68 -14.45
C LEU A 36 -13.17 -14.23 -15.87
N MET A 37 -12.56 -15.42 -16.03
CA MET A 37 -12.43 -16.06 -17.34
C MET A 37 -13.78 -16.32 -17.98
N GLY A 38 -14.73 -16.88 -17.23
CA GLY A 38 -16.08 -17.13 -17.73
C GLY A 38 -16.80 -15.84 -18.19
N LYS A 39 -16.60 -14.72 -17.49
CA LYS A 39 -17.16 -13.41 -17.89
C LYS A 39 -16.47 -12.84 -19.13
N LEU A 40 -15.17 -12.95 -19.22
CA LEU A 40 -14.38 -12.48 -20.37
C LEU A 40 -14.75 -13.27 -21.64
N GLU A 41 -14.89 -14.59 -21.55
CA GLU A 41 -15.30 -15.46 -22.66
C GLU A 41 -16.72 -15.13 -23.15
N LYS A 42 -17.67 -14.96 -22.21
CA LYS A 42 -19.03 -14.52 -22.55
C LYS A 42 -19.06 -13.16 -23.23
N HIS A 43 -18.18 -12.24 -22.80
CA HIS A 43 -18.08 -10.90 -23.42
C HIS A 43 -17.52 -10.97 -24.84
N ARG A 44 -16.58 -11.89 -25.09
CA ARG A 44 -15.95 -12.07 -26.42
C ARG A 44 -16.95 -12.51 -27.48
N LYS A 45 -17.97 -13.29 -27.11
CA LYS A 45 -18.98 -13.86 -28.01
C LYS A 45 -18.37 -14.65 -29.18
N TRP A 46 -18.96 -14.52 -30.38
CA TRP A 46 -18.54 -15.18 -31.61
C TRP A 46 -17.47 -14.33 -32.31
N GLY A 47 -16.22 -14.71 -32.24
CA GLY A 47 -15.10 -14.01 -32.89
C GLY A 47 -14.01 -14.98 -33.32
N ARG A 48 -13.01 -14.50 -34.08
CA ARG A 48 -11.79 -15.27 -34.39
C ARG A 48 -11.11 -15.70 -33.11
N ASP A 49 -10.75 -16.97 -33.04
CA ASP A 49 -10.10 -17.57 -31.87
C ASP A 49 -8.61 -17.82 -32.06
N ASP A 50 -7.98 -16.96 -32.87
CA ASP A 50 -6.53 -17.04 -33.11
C ASP A 50 -5.72 -16.89 -31.82
N TYR A 51 -6.23 -16.12 -30.86
CA TYR A 51 -5.63 -15.90 -29.53
C TYR A 51 -6.71 -16.03 -28.45
N PRO A 52 -6.90 -17.23 -27.90
CA PRO A 52 -7.88 -17.46 -26.84
C PRO A 52 -7.61 -16.62 -25.60
N ILE A 53 -8.66 -16.30 -24.84
CA ILE A 53 -8.58 -15.41 -23.66
C ILE A 53 -7.67 -16.00 -22.58
N ARG A 54 -7.82 -17.29 -22.24
CA ARG A 54 -7.04 -17.96 -21.20
C ARG A 54 -5.53 -17.91 -21.47
N PRO A 55 -5.00 -18.29 -22.65
CA PRO A 55 -3.57 -18.14 -22.94
C PRO A 55 -3.06 -16.69 -22.88
N VAL A 56 -3.86 -15.72 -23.31
CA VAL A 56 -3.47 -14.29 -23.21
C VAL A 56 -3.40 -13.87 -21.74
N TRP A 57 -4.40 -14.24 -20.92
CA TRP A 57 -4.40 -14.00 -19.48
C TRP A 57 -3.20 -14.62 -18.80
N ASN A 58 -2.96 -15.92 -19.01
CA ASN A 58 -1.82 -16.65 -18.45
C ASN A 58 -0.49 -15.97 -18.82
N SER A 59 -0.38 -15.46 -20.03
CA SER A 59 0.83 -14.75 -20.47
C SER A 59 1.00 -13.38 -19.77
N VAL A 60 -0.09 -12.69 -19.43
CA VAL A 60 -0.02 -11.46 -18.62
C VAL A 60 0.47 -11.79 -17.20
N LEU A 61 -0.04 -12.86 -16.60
CA LEU A 61 0.46 -13.35 -15.30
C LEU A 61 1.94 -13.76 -15.38
N ALA A 62 2.33 -14.43 -16.46
CA ALA A 62 3.76 -14.71 -16.74
C ALA A 62 4.58 -13.43 -16.78
N GLY A 63 4.06 -12.36 -17.39
CA GLY A 63 4.71 -11.05 -17.38
C GLY A 63 5.00 -10.52 -15.99
N VAL A 64 4.10 -10.74 -15.04
CA VAL A 64 4.27 -10.36 -13.63
C VAL A 64 5.31 -11.26 -12.95
N VAL A 65 5.17 -12.58 -13.06
CA VAL A 65 6.08 -13.56 -12.42
C VAL A 65 7.53 -13.39 -12.89
N TYR A 66 7.73 -13.19 -14.19
CA TYR A 66 9.05 -12.96 -14.80
C TYR A 66 9.50 -11.49 -14.72
N GLN A 67 8.75 -10.63 -14.03
CA GLN A 67 9.08 -9.21 -13.83
C GLN A 67 9.32 -8.41 -15.12
N HIS A 68 8.60 -8.74 -16.19
CA HIS A 68 8.70 -8.01 -17.44
C HIS A 68 8.11 -6.60 -17.30
N GLN A 69 8.91 -5.58 -17.62
CA GLN A 69 8.50 -4.17 -17.52
C GLN A 69 7.56 -3.71 -18.64
N SER A 70 7.42 -4.52 -19.71
CA SER A 70 6.59 -4.17 -20.86
C SER A 70 6.07 -5.40 -21.59
N ILE A 71 4.97 -5.22 -22.31
CA ILE A 71 4.41 -6.25 -23.20
C ILE A 71 5.42 -6.67 -24.26
N ASP A 72 6.24 -5.76 -24.78
CA ASP A 72 7.26 -6.10 -25.78
C ASP A 72 8.36 -6.99 -25.18
N SER A 73 8.74 -6.77 -23.93
CA SER A 73 9.68 -7.64 -23.23
C SER A 73 9.10 -9.05 -23.04
N LEU A 74 7.85 -9.14 -22.57
CA LEU A 74 7.12 -10.40 -22.43
C LEU A 74 7.01 -11.14 -23.77
N ARG A 75 6.63 -10.45 -24.85
CA ARG A 75 6.49 -11.06 -26.17
C ARG A 75 7.82 -11.59 -26.72
N ARG A 76 8.93 -10.90 -26.47
CA ARG A 76 10.28 -11.39 -26.82
C ARG A 76 10.60 -12.69 -26.07
N GLU A 77 10.26 -12.76 -24.77
CA GLU A 77 10.44 -13.98 -23.99
C GLU A 77 9.58 -15.12 -24.52
N LEU A 78 8.30 -14.89 -24.73
CA LEU A 78 7.38 -15.87 -25.32
C LEU A 78 7.85 -16.35 -26.71
N SER A 79 8.48 -15.50 -27.52
CA SER A 79 8.94 -15.86 -28.87
C SER A 79 10.11 -16.87 -28.85
N ARG A 80 10.96 -16.81 -27.84
CA ARG A 80 12.17 -17.67 -27.74
C ARG A 80 11.98 -18.85 -26.79
N ASN A 81 11.04 -18.78 -25.84
CA ASN A 81 10.83 -19.80 -24.82
C ASN A 81 9.59 -20.65 -25.12
N GLY A 82 9.82 -21.85 -25.68
CA GLY A 82 8.75 -22.79 -26.06
C GLY A 82 8.02 -23.37 -24.85
N GLU A 83 8.72 -23.61 -23.75
CA GLU A 83 8.15 -24.15 -22.54
C GLU A 83 7.20 -23.11 -21.88
N LEU A 84 7.61 -21.85 -21.82
CA LEU A 84 6.76 -20.77 -21.34
C LEU A 84 5.50 -20.61 -22.20
N ARG A 85 5.63 -20.71 -23.55
CA ARG A 85 4.45 -20.73 -24.43
C ARG A 85 3.49 -21.87 -24.07
N GLY A 86 4.01 -23.08 -23.88
CA GLY A 86 3.22 -24.25 -23.49
C GLY A 86 2.50 -24.06 -22.17
N VAL A 87 3.17 -23.55 -21.14
CA VAL A 87 2.58 -23.28 -19.82
C VAL A 87 1.49 -22.20 -19.91
N CYS A 88 1.69 -21.18 -20.74
CA CYS A 88 0.65 -20.18 -20.98
C CYS A 88 -0.55 -20.73 -21.78
N GLY A 89 -0.42 -21.87 -22.45
CA GLY A 89 -1.48 -22.47 -23.28
C GLY A 89 -1.40 -22.07 -24.75
N PHE A 90 -0.28 -21.49 -25.22
CA PHE A 90 0.00 -21.30 -26.64
C PHE A 90 0.68 -22.55 -27.23
N ASP A 91 0.54 -22.71 -28.57
CA ASP A 91 1.22 -23.80 -29.27
C ASP A 91 2.77 -23.64 -29.17
N PRO A 92 3.48 -24.54 -28.47
CA PRO A 92 4.92 -24.43 -28.30
C PRO A 92 5.70 -24.63 -29.60
N HIS A 93 5.12 -25.32 -30.60
CA HIS A 93 5.79 -25.69 -31.84
C HIS A 93 5.73 -24.58 -32.91
N ARG A 94 4.77 -23.65 -32.82
CA ARG A 94 4.64 -22.57 -33.79
C ARG A 94 5.63 -21.41 -33.61
N GLY A 95 6.51 -21.49 -32.60
CA GLY A 95 7.53 -20.47 -32.34
C GLY A 95 6.91 -19.07 -32.13
N SER A 96 7.50 -18.06 -32.72
CA SER A 96 7.01 -16.67 -32.64
C SER A 96 5.63 -16.47 -33.27
N GLY A 97 5.20 -17.37 -34.17
CA GLY A 97 3.87 -17.32 -34.80
C GLY A 97 2.71 -17.62 -33.86
N ALA A 98 2.97 -18.22 -32.69
CA ALA A 98 1.98 -18.43 -31.65
C ALA A 98 1.81 -17.23 -30.71
N VAL A 99 2.76 -16.26 -30.73
CA VAL A 99 2.79 -15.15 -29.79
C VAL A 99 1.84 -14.05 -30.24
N PRO A 100 0.88 -13.61 -29.39
CA PRO A 100 -0.04 -12.54 -29.75
C PRO A 100 0.67 -11.25 -30.15
N PRO A 101 0.20 -10.54 -31.18
CA PRO A 101 0.72 -9.21 -31.53
C PRO A 101 0.34 -8.17 -30.45
N PRO A 102 1.03 -7.01 -30.38
CA PRO A 102 0.83 -6.02 -29.32
C PRO A 102 -0.62 -5.56 -29.17
N TRP A 103 -1.35 -5.40 -30.28
CA TRP A 103 -2.74 -4.95 -30.27
C TRP A 103 -3.71 -5.92 -29.56
N VAL A 104 -3.39 -7.21 -29.51
CA VAL A 104 -4.19 -8.20 -28.75
C VAL A 104 -4.08 -7.91 -27.26
N TYR A 105 -2.86 -7.65 -26.76
CA TYR A 105 -2.64 -7.27 -25.37
C TYR A 105 -3.30 -5.93 -25.03
N THR A 106 -3.20 -4.93 -25.91
CA THR A 106 -3.87 -3.64 -25.68
C THR A 106 -5.37 -3.83 -25.49
N ARG A 107 -6.03 -4.52 -26.42
CA ARG A 107 -7.47 -4.81 -26.32
C ARG A 107 -7.82 -5.66 -25.11
N PHE A 108 -6.98 -6.62 -24.76
CA PHE A 108 -7.19 -7.48 -23.61
C PHE A 108 -7.10 -6.69 -22.31
N LEU A 109 -6.11 -5.82 -22.15
CA LEU A 109 -5.96 -4.96 -20.98
C LEU A 109 -7.12 -3.95 -20.89
N GLU A 110 -7.54 -3.34 -21.98
CA GLU A 110 -8.74 -2.48 -22.03
C GLU A 110 -10.00 -3.24 -21.59
N LEU A 111 -10.10 -4.52 -21.97
CA LEU A 111 -11.19 -5.37 -21.53
C LEU A 111 -11.11 -5.66 -20.04
N LEU A 112 -9.93 -5.98 -19.51
CA LEU A 112 -9.72 -6.23 -18.07
C LEU A 112 -10.15 -5.04 -17.21
N PHE A 113 -9.91 -3.80 -17.63
CA PHE A 113 -10.38 -2.62 -16.90
C PHE A 113 -11.89 -2.57 -16.71
N ARG A 114 -12.67 -3.14 -17.62
CA ARG A 114 -14.13 -3.23 -17.49
C ARG A 114 -14.57 -4.27 -16.45
N PHE A 115 -13.71 -5.21 -16.14
CA PHE A 115 -13.91 -6.29 -15.17
C PHE A 115 -13.05 -6.09 -13.91
N LYS A 116 -12.80 -4.82 -13.55
CA LYS A 116 -12.01 -4.49 -12.36
C LYS A 116 -12.62 -5.07 -11.08
N ALA A 117 -13.94 -5.09 -10.97
CA ALA A 117 -14.62 -5.64 -9.81
C ALA A 117 -14.35 -7.14 -9.59
N GLU A 118 -14.21 -7.89 -10.67
CA GLU A 118 -13.89 -9.32 -10.64
C GLU A 118 -12.41 -9.52 -10.22
N ILE A 119 -11.50 -8.65 -10.69
CA ILE A 119 -10.10 -8.67 -10.28
C ILE A 119 -9.98 -8.34 -8.79
N ASP A 120 -10.68 -7.30 -8.33
CA ASP A 120 -10.73 -6.95 -6.92
C ASP A 120 -11.31 -8.12 -6.09
N GLY A 121 -12.36 -8.78 -6.59
CA GLY A 121 -12.96 -9.95 -5.94
C GLY A 121 -12.04 -11.19 -5.89
N MET A 122 -11.12 -11.37 -6.86
CA MET A 122 -10.09 -12.40 -6.76
C MET A 122 -9.12 -12.09 -5.62
N PHE A 123 -8.67 -10.84 -5.51
CA PHE A 123 -7.81 -10.41 -4.41
C PHE A 123 -8.50 -10.63 -3.05
N ASP A 124 -9.77 -10.19 -2.93
CA ASP A 124 -10.54 -10.34 -1.70
C ASP A 124 -10.68 -11.83 -1.30
N ARG A 125 -10.94 -12.74 -2.26
CA ARG A 125 -10.98 -14.19 -2.00
C ARG A 125 -9.64 -14.75 -1.51
N LEU A 126 -8.53 -14.35 -2.11
CA LEU A 126 -7.21 -14.78 -1.66
C LEU A 126 -6.91 -14.31 -0.23
N VAL A 127 -7.32 -13.10 0.13
CA VAL A 127 -7.18 -12.57 1.50
C VAL A 127 -8.03 -13.38 2.49
N ASP A 128 -9.27 -13.73 2.13
CA ASP A 128 -10.13 -14.55 2.99
C ASP A 128 -9.59 -15.98 3.16
N GLU A 129 -9.04 -16.58 2.10
CA GLU A 129 -8.36 -17.89 2.17
C GLU A 129 -7.11 -17.84 3.04
N LEU A 130 -6.32 -16.76 2.94
CA LEU A 130 -5.17 -16.53 3.80
C LEU A 130 -5.59 -16.42 5.27
N LYS A 131 -6.71 -15.76 5.59
CA LYS A 131 -7.21 -15.67 6.96
C LYS A 131 -7.55 -17.04 7.55
N VAL A 132 -8.10 -17.95 6.75
CA VAL A 132 -8.37 -19.33 7.18
C VAL A 132 -7.08 -20.08 7.50
N LEU A 133 -6.03 -19.89 6.70
CA LEU A 133 -4.73 -20.54 6.88
C LEU A 133 -3.88 -19.91 7.99
N LEU A 134 -4.04 -18.61 8.19
CA LEU A 134 -3.28 -17.78 9.12
C LEU A 134 -4.25 -17.07 10.07
N PRO A 135 -4.68 -17.73 11.16
CA PRO A 135 -5.75 -17.19 12.04
C PRO A 135 -5.41 -15.84 12.67
N ASP A 136 -4.13 -15.53 12.87
CA ASP A 136 -3.62 -14.26 13.40
C ASP A 136 -3.30 -13.22 12.33
N LEU A 137 -3.60 -13.49 11.03
CA LEU A 137 -3.47 -12.53 9.94
C LEU A 137 -4.28 -11.26 10.25
N GLY A 138 -3.63 -10.12 10.18
CA GLY A 138 -4.24 -8.81 10.41
C GLY A 138 -4.18 -8.33 11.86
N PHE A 139 -3.62 -9.09 12.81
CA PHE A 139 -3.50 -8.62 14.21
C PHE A 139 -2.67 -7.32 14.32
N SER A 140 -1.62 -7.19 13.54
CA SER A 140 -0.82 -5.98 13.44
C SER A 140 -0.64 -5.62 11.98
N VAL A 141 -1.08 -4.43 11.59
CA VAL A 141 -1.02 -3.99 10.20
C VAL A 141 -0.10 -2.79 10.01
N ALA A 142 0.40 -2.62 8.80
CA ALA A 142 1.16 -1.44 8.39
C ALA A 142 0.61 -0.87 7.08
N VAL A 143 0.70 0.46 6.94
CA VAL A 143 0.30 1.16 5.72
C VAL A 143 1.48 1.90 5.14
N ASP A 144 1.71 1.71 3.85
CA ASP A 144 2.70 2.46 3.07
C ASP A 144 2.21 2.70 1.65
N SER A 145 2.83 3.65 0.96
CA SER A 145 2.53 4.00 -0.42
C SER A 145 3.75 3.91 -1.34
N LYS A 146 3.54 3.36 -2.54
CA LYS A 146 4.56 3.26 -3.56
C LYS A 146 4.14 3.96 -4.84
N GLY A 147 5.04 4.80 -5.40
CA GLY A 147 4.85 5.39 -6.72
C GLY A 147 4.93 4.35 -7.83
N VAL A 148 4.00 4.43 -8.78
CA VAL A 148 3.93 3.58 -9.97
C VAL A 148 3.94 4.47 -11.20
N ASN A 149 4.91 4.26 -12.09
CA ASN A 149 5.01 5.01 -13.33
C ASN A 149 3.91 4.62 -14.30
N SER A 150 3.26 5.62 -14.91
CA SER A 150 2.42 5.38 -16.08
C SER A 150 3.29 5.10 -17.31
N ALA A 151 2.85 4.19 -18.17
CA ALA A 151 3.45 3.99 -19.49
C ALA A 151 3.09 5.14 -20.48
N GLY A 152 2.10 5.96 -20.13
CA GLY A 152 1.66 7.12 -20.89
C GLY A 152 2.67 8.27 -20.86
N LYS A 153 2.69 9.10 -21.91
CA LYS A 153 3.54 10.30 -21.95
C LYS A 153 2.91 11.43 -21.11
N PRO A 154 3.71 12.19 -20.33
CA PRO A 154 3.24 13.34 -19.58
C PRO A 154 3.01 14.57 -20.49
N THR A 155 2.08 14.46 -21.44
CA THR A 155 1.70 15.57 -22.33
C THR A 155 0.78 16.58 -21.64
N LYS A 156 0.63 17.78 -22.19
CA LYS A 156 -0.29 18.81 -21.65
C LYS A 156 -1.73 18.30 -21.65
N LYS A 157 -2.51 18.64 -20.64
CA LYS A 157 -3.90 18.16 -20.42
C LYS A 157 -4.87 18.36 -21.59
N VAL A 158 -4.52 19.21 -22.54
CA VAL A 158 -5.38 19.60 -23.69
C VAL A 158 -5.28 18.60 -24.84
N GLU A 159 -4.21 17.82 -24.96
CA GLU A 159 -4.01 16.90 -26.06
C GLU A 159 -4.69 15.55 -25.79
N LYS A 160 -5.84 15.32 -26.39
CA LYS A 160 -6.61 14.06 -26.34
C LYS A 160 -6.21 13.12 -27.49
N ASP A 161 -4.92 12.92 -27.71
CA ASP A 161 -4.42 12.06 -28.79
C ASP A 161 -4.27 10.58 -28.40
N GLY A 162 -4.75 10.17 -27.22
CA GLY A 162 -4.68 8.81 -26.69
C GLY A 162 -3.30 8.39 -26.18
N ARG A 163 -2.29 9.24 -26.25
CA ARG A 163 -0.91 8.94 -25.79
C ARG A 163 -0.70 9.29 -24.33
N ARG A 164 -1.65 10.02 -23.75
CA ARG A 164 -1.62 10.44 -22.35
C ARG A 164 -2.60 9.63 -21.55
N ASP A 165 -2.12 9.17 -20.40
CA ASP A 165 -2.98 8.69 -19.32
C ASP A 165 -3.61 9.90 -18.61
N MET A 166 -4.90 10.11 -18.81
CA MET A 166 -5.62 11.29 -18.32
C MET A 166 -5.84 11.27 -16.82
N ASP A 167 -5.76 10.08 -16.19
CA ASP A 167 -5.93 9.88 -14.77
C ASP A 167 -4.61 9.95 -14.00
N ALA A 168 -3.49 9.86 -14.72
CA ALA A 168 -2.16 10.01 -14.15
C ALA A 168 -1.79 11.48 -13.94
N ASP A 169 -0.94 11.74 -12.94
CA ASP A 169 -0.32 13.03 -12.71
C ASP A 169 1.09 12.92 -12.13
N TRP A 170 1.70 14.07 -11.77
CA TRP A 170 3.04 14.11 -11.23
C TRP A 170 3.06 13.93 -9.71
N GLY A 171 3.78 12.90 -9.27
CA GLY A 171 4.16 12.70 -7.88
C GLY A 171 5.56 13.23 -7.61
N LYS A 172 5.80 13.63 -6.36
CA LYS A 172 7.08 14.10 -5.86
C LYS A 172 7.34 13.54 -4.47
N LYS A 173 8.52 12.94 -4.27
CA LYS A 173 9.01 12.52 -2.95
C LYS A 173 10.39 13.13 -2.71
N ALA A 174 10.56 13.82 -1.58
CA ALA A 174 11.83 14.40 -1.19
C ALA A 174 12.42 13.56 -0.05
N TYR A 175 13.64 13.10 -0.25
CA TYR A 175 14.44 12.44 0.77
C TYR A 175 15.47 13.42 1.30
N ARG A 176 15.59 13.53 2.59
CA ARG A 176 16.55 14.41 3.26
C ARG A 176 17.35 13.59 4.25
N GLY A 177 18.63 13.89 4.37
CA GLY A 177 19.51 13.24 5.32
C GLY A 177 20.73 14.11 5.60
N GLN A 178 21.54 13.66 6.56
CA GLN A 178 22.80 14.28 6.92
C GLN A 178 23.90 13.27 6.62
N ARG A 179 24.99 13.72 5.99
CA ARG A 179 26.20 12.93 5.75
C ARG A 179 27.01 12.85 7.02
N GLU A 180 27.98 11.95 7.07
CA GLU A 180 28.91 11.79 8.19
C GLU A 180 29.71 13.08 8.49
N ASP A 181 29.97 13.92 7.49
CA ASP A 181 30.60 15.21 7.59
C ASP A 181 29.69 16.34 8.11
N GLY A 182 28.42 16.03 8.45
CA GLY A 182 27.44 16.98 8.94
C GLY A 182 26.69 17.75 7.84
N THR A 183 27.05 17.58 6.56
CA THR A 183 26.35 18.26 5.44
C THR A 183 24.96 17.67 5.20
N LEU A 184 23.97 18.55 5.02
CA LEU A 184 22.62 18.15 4.67
C LEU A 184 22.53 17.83 3.18
N TRP A 185 21.82 16.77 2.84
CA TRP A 185 21.50 16.44 1.46
C TRP A 185 19.99 16.30 1.24
N GLU A 186 19.54 16.68 0.06
CA GLU A 186 18.17 16.46 -0.39
C GLU A 186 18.18 15.77 -1.76
N LYS A 187 17.42 14.68 -1.87
CA LYS A 187 17.17 13.98 -3.12
C LYS A 187 15.69 14.05 -3.43
N VAL A 188 15.34 14.67 -4.55
CA VAL A 188 13.97 14.75 -5.03
C VAL A 188 13.78 13.71 -6.12
N VAL A 189 12.79 12.84 -5.95
CA VAL A 189 12.33 11.88 -6.95
C VAL A 189 10.96 12.31 -7.43
N THR A 190 10.79 12.43 -8.75
CA THR A 190 9.52 12.74 -9.39
C THR A 190 9.14 11.62 -10.33
N TRP A 191 7.85 11.32 -10.42
CA TRP A 191 7.32 10.35 -11.38
C TRP A 191 5.99 10.84 -11.93
N PHE A 192 5.66 10.41 -13.15
CA PHE A 192 4.34 10.62 -13.74
C PHE A 192 3.57 9.29 -13.68
N GLY A 193 2.41 9.27 -13.02
CA GLY A 193 1.63 8.04 -12.87
C GLY A 193 0.71 8.06 -11.66
N TYR A 194 0.84 7.02 -10.86
CA TYR A 194 -0.05 6.69 -9.74
C TYR A 194 0.72 6.44 -8.46
N LYS A 195 -0.01 6.30 -7.36
CA LYS A 195 0.41 5.66 -6.12
C LYS A 195 -0.46 4.44 -5.86
N ILE A 196 0.15 3.39 -5.39
CA ILE A 196 -0.54 2.29 -4.73
C ILE A 196 -0.33 2.42 -3.23
N HIS A 197 -1.41 2.47 -2.48
CA HIS A 197 -1.40 2.41 -1.03
C HIS A 197 -1.75 0.99 -0.63
N LEU A 198 -0.95 0.39 0.24
CA LEU A 198 -1.12 -0.98 0.70
C LEU A 198 -1.33 -1.00 2.20
N LEU A 199 -2.29 -1.78 2.65
CA LEU A 199 -2.41 -2.22 4.03
C LEU A 199 -1.95 -3.67 4.08
N VAL A 200 -0.90 -3.94 4.84
CA VAL A 200 -0.23 -5.23 4.92
C VAL A 200 -0.21 -5.74 6.36
N ASP A 201 -0.28 -7.05 6.53
CA ASP A 201 0.04 -7.69 7.80
C ASP A 201 1.54 -7.58 8.08
N THR A 202 1.92 -7.21 9.32
CA THR A 202 3.33 -6.99 9.66
C THR A 202 4.10 -8.26 10.00
N GLN A 203 3.41 -9.35 10.31
CA GLN A 203 4.02 -10.62 10.66
C GLN A 203 4.31 -11.46 9.43
N TYR A 204 3.37 -11.50 8.50
CA TYR A 204 3.43 -12.33 7.30
C TYR A 204 3.82 -11.55 6.05
N GLU A 205 3.88 -10.20 6.14
CA GLU A 205 4.16 -9.30 5.02
C GLU A 205 3.17 -9.47 3.84
N MET A 206 1.95 -9.93 4.15
CA MET A 206 0.91 -10.18 3.16
C MET A 206 -0.04 -8.97 3.02
N PRO A 207 -0.36 -8.56 1.79
CA PRO A 207 -1.31 -7.48 1.56
C PRO A 207 -2.73 -7.92 1.92
N ILE A 208 -3.43 -7.09 2.71
CA ILE A 208 -4.82 -7.30 3.11
C ILE A 208 -5.75 -6.36 2.35
N GLY A 209 -5.27 -5.17 2.00
CA GLY A 209 -6.04 -4.18 1.26
C GLY A 209 -5.17 -3.28 0.43
N TYR A 210 -5.74 -2.71 -0.63
CA TYR A 210 -5.05 -1.76 -1.46
C TYR A 210 -5.97 -0.69 -2.01
N GLU A 211 -5.39 0.46 -2.33
CA GLU A 211 -6.03 1.56 -3.04
C GLU A 211 -5.06 2.16 -4.05
N VAL A 212 -5.54 2.45 -5.26
CA VAL A 212 -4.75 3.10 -6.31
C VAL A 212 -5.24 4.52 -6.49
N THR A 213 -4.32 5.47 -6.40
CA THR A 213 -4.61 6.90 -6.52
C THR A 213 -3.70 7.57 -7.54
N ARG A 214 -3.99 8.81 -7.88
CA ARG A 214 -3.07 9.66 -8.65
C ARG A 214 -1.79 9.88 -7.86
N ALA A 215 -0.67 10.08 -8.54
CA ALA A 215 0.62 10.25 -7.90
C ALA A 215 0.70 11.46 -6.95
N SER A 216 -0.09 12.52 -7.19
CA SER A 216 -0.17 13.72 -6.34
C SER A 216 -1.03 13.55 -5.08
N ALA A 217 -1.76 12.45 -4.93
CA ALA A 217 -2.63 12.24 -3.78
C ALA A 217 -1.86 12.25 -2.46
N SER A 218 -2.46 12.85 -1.43
CA SER A 218 -1.87 12.88 -0.08
C SER A 218 -2.04 11.53 0.61
N ASP A 219 -0.96 10.98 1.13
CA ASP A 219 -0.98 9.69 1.83
C ASP A 219 -1.89 9.72 3.07
N THR A 220 -1.93 10.85 3.78
CA THR A 220 -2.69 11.05 5.03
C THR A 220 -4.14 10.55 4.95
N LYS A 221 -4.82 10.78 3.83
CA LYS A 221 -6.25 10.46 3.67
C LYS A 221 -6.53 8.96 3.43
N HIS A 222 -5.52 8.20 3.04
CA HIS A 222 -5.70 6.83 2.57
C HIS A 222 -5.57 5.78 3.68
N LEU A 223 -5.05 6.13 4.86
CA LEU A 223 -4.98 5.22 6.01
C LEU A 223 -6.38 4.78 6.47
N LEU A 224 -7.25 5.74 6.75
CA LEU A 224 -8.62 5.44 7.19
C LEU A 224 -9.44 4.77 6.09
N SER A 225 -9.28 5.22 4.83
CA SER A 225 -9.94 4.60 3.67
C SER A 225 -9.60 3.12 3.52
N LEU A 226 -8.33 2.74 3.71
CA LEU A 226 -7.89 1.35 3.68
C LEU A 226 -8.48 0.54 4.84
N VAL A 227 -8.46 1.07 6.07
CA VAL A 227 -9.06 0.40 7.23
C VAL A 227 -10.56 0.20 7.05
N GLU A 228 -11.28 1.22 6.57
CA GLU A 228 -12.71 1.11 6.25
C GLU A 228 -12.98 0.12 5.10
N GLY A 229 -12.08 0.07 4.12
CA GLY A 229 -12.12 -0.93 3.05
C GLY A 229 -12.03 -2.35 3.58
N VAL A 230 -11.08 -2.62 4.48
CA VAL A 230 -10.94 -3.92 5.16
C VAL A 230 -12.15 -4.23 6.02
N LYS A 231 -12.66 -3.26 6.80
CA LYS A 231 -13.89 -3.41 7.58
C LYS A 231 -15.07 -3.86 6.73
N LYS A 232 -15.20 -3.30 5.53
CA LYS A 232 -16.31 -3.60 4.61
C LYS A 232 -16.18 -4.97 3.95
N LYS A 233 -14.96 -5.39 3.61
CA LYS A 233 -14.71 -6.58 2.79
C LYS A 233 -14.30 -7.79 3.64
N HIS A 234 -13.51 -7.60 4.69
CA HIS A 234 -12.85 -8.61 5.49
C HIS A 234 -13.14 -8.39 6.99
N LEU A 235 -14.40 -8.46 7.38
CA LEU A 235 -14.85 -8.13 8.74
C LEU A 235 -14.14 -8.92 9.84
N GLU A 236 -13.83 -10.19 9.58
CA GLU A 236 -13.14 -11.03 10.56
C GLU A 236 -11.67 -10.57 10.77
N ILE A 237 -10.99 -10.18 9.70
CA ILE A 237 -9.65 -9.59 9.81
C ILE A 237 -9.73 -8.25 10.55
N TYR A 238 -10.70 -7.40 10.17
CA TYR A 238 -10.87 -6.08 10.79
C TYR A 238 -11.05 -6.15 12.31
N LYS A 239 -11.85 -7.12 12.82
CA LYS A 239 -12.07 -7.30 14.26
C LYS A 239 -10.81 -7.67 15.03
N ASP A 240 -9.84 -8.29 14.36
CA ASP A 240 -8.60 -8.76 14.98
C ASP A 240 -7.49 -7.70 14.96
N ILE A 241 -7.69 -6.56 14.27
CA ILE A 241 -6.66 -5.51 14.20
C ILE A 241 -6.49 -4.84 15.56
N ASP A 242 -5.34 -5.07 16.21
CA ASP A 242 -4.97 -4.40 17.47
C ASP A 242 -4.27 -3.05 17.21
N LYS A 243 -3.40 -2.98 16.20
CA LYS A 243 -2.59 -1.80 15.90
C LYS A 243 -2.34 -1.60 14.42
N ALA A 244 -2.24 -0.33 14.03
CA ALA A 244 -1.90 0.09 12.68
C ALA A 244 -0.66 0.99 12.70
N ALA A 245 0.40 0.54 12.02
CA ALA A 245 1.64 1.28 11.87
C ALA A 245 1.64 2.06 10.54
N ALA A 246 2.20 3.26 10.54
CA ALA A 246 2.42 4.03 9.32
C ALA A 246 3.59 5.01 9.50
N ASP A 247 4.14 5.46 8.36
CA ASP A 247 5.17 6.48 8.38
C ASP A 247 4.58 7.87 8.70
N LYS A 248 5.46 8.85 8.96
CA LYS A 248 5.07 10.24 9.23
C LYS A 248 4.26 10.92 8.11
N GLY A 249 4.19 10.34 6.92
CA GLY A 249 3.32 10.79 5.83
C GLY A 249 1.84 10.71 6.19
N TYR A 250 1.49 9.79 7.06
CA TYR A 250 0.12 9.53 7.53
C TYR A 250 -0.21 10.24 8.86
N ASP A 251 0.77 10.93 9.48
CA ASP A 251 0.58 11.63 10.74
C ASP A 251 -0.45 12.75 10.62
N SER A 252 -1.56 12.60 11.32
CA SER A 252 -2.58 13.62 11.53
C SER A 252 -3.38 13.29 12.81
N GLU A 253 -3.85 14.34 13.47
CA GLU A 253 -4.75 14.21 14.61
C GLU A 253 -6.00 13.38 14.26
N GLU A 254 -6.60 13.64 13.10
CA GLU A 254 -7.77 12.91 12.62
C GLU A 254 -7.51 11.42 12.49
N ASN A 255 -6.39 11.01 11.89
CA ASN A 255 -6.03 9.60 11.74
C ASN A 255 -5.85 8.93 13.11
N CYS A 256 -5.09 9.55 14.01
CA CYS A 256 -4.86 8.99 15.34
C CYS A 256 -6.16 8.87 16.14
N ARG A 257 -6.97 9.94 16.16
CA ARG A 257 -8.23 9.97 16.89
C ARG A 257 -9.23 8.94 16.36
N ARG A 258 -9.45 8.91 15.04
CA ARG A 258 -10.42 7.99 14.44
C ARG A 258 -9.99 6.54 14.53
N LEU A 259 -8.70 6.22 14.34
CA LEU A 259 -8.20 4.86 14.58
C LEU A 259 -8.50 4.41 16.00
N TYR A 260 -8.21 5.27 17.01
CA TYR A 260 -8.37 4.91 18.41
C TYR A 260 -9.83 4.93 18.88
N ASP A 261 -10.56 6.04 18.60
CA ASP A 261 -11.90 6.25 19.14
C ASP A 261 -13.01 5.52 18.35
N GLU A 262 -12.88 5.44 17.00
CA GLU A 262 -13.93 4.88 16.16
C GLU A 262 -13.67 3.43 15.74
N HIS A 263 -12.39 3.06 15.59
CA HIS A 263 -12.00 1.73 15.13
C HIS A 263 -11.41 0.86 16.25
N GLU A 264 -11.15 1.40 17.42
CA GLU A 264 -10.48 0.71 18.56
C GLU A 264 -9.09 0.14 18.19
N ILE A 265 -8.45 0.71 17.16
CA ILE A 265 -7.13 0.33 16.66
C ILE A 265 -6.09 1.29 17.22
N LYS A 266 -5.02 0.76 17.82
CA LYS A 266 -3.90 1.57 18.34
C LYS A 266 -3.07 2.15 17.20
N PRO A 267 -3.01 3.49 17.02
CA PRO A 267 -2.16 4.10 16.02
C PRO A 267 -0.68 4.03 16.45
N VAL A 268 0.16 3.54 15.56
CA VAL A 268 1.63 3.52 15.69
C VAL A 268 2.21 4.31 14.52
N ILE A 269 2.03 5.62 14.55
CA ILE A 269 2.38 6.52 13.44
C ILE A 269 3.58 7.35 13.86
N ASP A 270 4.60 7.39 13.00
CA ASP A 270 5.78 8.24 13.21
C ASP A 270 5.39 9.72 13.11
N ILE A 271 5.76 10.53 14.10
CA ILE A 271 5.35 11.92 14.23
C ILE A 271 6.13 12.80 13.24
N ARG A 272 5.43 13.69 12.56
CA ARG A 272 6.07 14.72 11.72
C ARG A 272 6.82 15.69 12.61
N ARG A 273 8.09 15.90 12.32
CA ARG A 273 8.88 16.94 12.97
C ARG A 273 8.39 18.33 12.52
N MET A 274 7.38 18.86 13.22
CA MET A 274 6.81 20.19 12.98
C MET A 274 7.32 21.25 13.97
N TRP A 275 8.29 20.88 14.77
CA TRP A 275 8.86 21.72 15.81
C TRP A 275 10.23 22.25 15.40
N ARG A 276 10.51 23.49 15.77
CA ARG A 276 11.87 24.04 15.71
C ARG A 276 12.64 23.56 16.94
N ASP A 277 13.95 23.54 16.84
CA ASP A 277 14.79 23.14 17.98
C ASP A 277 14.46 24.01 19.21
N LYS A 278 14.13 23.36 20.32
CA LYS A 278 13.71 23.99 21.59
C LYS A 278 12.42 24.83 21.51
N GLU A 279 11.61 24.65 20.49
CA GLU A 279 10.29 25.31 20.42
C GLU A 279 9.39 24.72 21.50
N THR A 280 8.60 25.58 22.14
CA THR A 280 7.49 25.19 23.01
C THR A 280 6.22 25.86 22.52
N LYS A 281 5.07 25.19 22.67
CA LYS A 281 3.75 25.69 22.28
C LYS A 281 2.85 25.79 23.50
N LEU A 282 1.93 26.74 23.49
CA LEU A 282 0.92 26.84 24.51
C LEU A 282 0.07 25.57 24.55
N LEU A 283 -0.14 25.03 25.77
CA LEU A 283 -0.92 23.80 25.94
C LEU A 283 -2.40 24.06 25.64
N ASP A 284 -2.94 25.14 26.18
CA ASP A 284 -4.32 25.59 25.93
C ASP A 284 -4.37 27.14 25.96
N PRO A 285 -4.39 27.78 24.79
CA PRO A 285 -4.41 29.24 24.70
C PRO A 285 -5.66 29.89 25.32
N GLY A 286 -6.73 29.10 25.53
CA GLY A 286 -7.98 29.59 26.17
C GLY A 286 -7.97 29.46 27.69
N CYS A 287 -7.08 28.69 28.28
CA CYS A 287 -7.09 28.35 29.69
C CYS A 287 -5.91 28.95 30.47
N ALA A 288 -4.71 28.93 29.90
CA ALA A 288 -3.49 29.45 30.54
C ALA A 288 -2.46 29.86 29.49
N ASP A 289 -1.95 31.08 29.62
CA ASP A 289 -0.94 31.65 28.74
C ASP A 289 0.49 31.34 29.15
N ASN A 290 0.68 30.66 30.28
CA ASN A 290 1.97 30.35 30.87
C ASN A 290 2.28 28.84 30.99
N ILE A 291 1.42 27.97 30.44
CA ILE A 291 1.66 26.53 30.38
C ILE A 291 1.99 26.14 28.94
N VAL A 292 3.21 25.60 28.75
CA VAL A 292 3.69 25.21 27.43
C VAL A 292 4.13 23.75 27.43
N TYR A 293 4.20 23.16 26.26
CA TYR A 293 4.73 21.81 26.06
C TYR A 293 5.73 21.78 24.92
N ASP A 294 6.62 20.80 24.94
CA ASP A 294 7.63 20.56 23.89
C ASP A 294 7.22 19.42 22.93
N GLU A 295 8.08 19.12 21.97
CA GLU A 295 7.85 18.10 20.92
C GLU A 295 7.69 16.66 21.47
N VAL A 296 8.20 16.38 22.66
CA VAL A 296 8.05 15.07 23.32
C VAL A 296 6.88 15.02 24.31
N GLY A 297 6.10 16.12 24.39
CA GLY A 297 4.94 16.24 25.27
C GLY A 297 5.29 16.54 26.72
N ALA A 298 6.52 16.91 27.04
CA ALA A 298 6.85 17.40 28.38
C ALA A 298 6.24 18.78 28.61
N VAL A 299 5.54 18.91 29.77
CA VAL A 299 4.79 20.11 30.11
C VAL A 299 5.61 20.99 31.05
N TYR A 300 5.61 22.29 30.76
CA TYR A 300 6.36 23.29 31.51
C TYR A 300 5.44 24.45 31.92
N CYS A 301 5.73 25.01 33.07
CA CYS A 301 5.14 26.26 33.54
C CYS A 301 6.16 27.40 33.38
N ILE A 302 5.76 28.48 32.73
CA ILE A 302 6.55 29.72 32.69
C ILE A 302 6.14 30.58 33.88
N CYS A 303 7.09 30.87 34.77
CA CYS A 303 6.81 31.70 35.95
C CYS A 303 6.45 33.12 35.52
N PRO A 304 5.25 33.64 35.85
CA PRO A 304 4.85 34.97 35.43
C PRO A 304 5.74 36.11 35.97
N THR A 305 6.41 35.86 37.11
CA THR A 305 7.24 36.84 37.80
C THR A 305 8.69 36.82 37.30
N THR A 306 9.26 35.64 37.04
CA THR A 306 10.67 35.50 36.69
C THR A 306 10.90 35.18 35.23
N GLY A 307 9.87 34.78 34.47
CA GLY A 307 10.01 34.28 33.11
C GLY A 307 10.69 32.92 32.98
N GLU A 308 11.06 32.29 34.10
CA GLU A 308 11.77 31.01 34.11
C GLU A 308 10.85 29.86 33.76
N GLN A 309 11.27 29.03 32.81
CA GLN A 309 10.56 27.81 32.41
C GLN A 309 10.93 26.64 33.34
N ARG A 310 9.92 26.02 33.96
CA ARG A 310 10.14 24.91 34.90
C ARG A 310 9.28 23.70 34.50
N PRO A 311 9.84 22.48 34.52
CA PRO A 311 9.10 21.27 34.23
C PRO A 311 8.01 21.03 35.25
N MET A 312 6.81 20.68 34.82
CA MET A 312 5.70 20.29 35.66
C MET A 312 5.72 18.79 35.97
N SER A 313 5.36 18.42 37.17
CA SER A 313 5.28 17.02 37.57
C SER A 313 3.90 16.43 37.23
N TYR A 314 3.89 15.20 36.73
CA TYR A 314 2.66 14.47 36.49
C TYR A 314 1.96 14.16 37.81
N GLY A 315 0.72 14.57 37.96
CA GLY A 315 -0.08 14.44 39.15
C GLY A 315 -1.21 13.38 39.10
N GLY A 316 -1.28 12.63 38.00
CA GLY A 316 -2.26 11.57 37.81
C GLY A 316 -3.25 11.81 36.65
N PHE A 317 -4.17 10.89 36.49
CA PHE A 317 -5.24 10.94 35.50
C PHE A 317 -6.60 11.08 36.22
N GLU A 318 -7.35 12.11 35.86
CA GLU A 318 -8.71 12.37 36.34
C GLU A 318 -9.73 11.71 35.40
N LYS A 319 -10.28 10.56 35.81
CA LYS A 319 -11.22 9.77 34.98
C LYS A 319 -12.50 10.55 34.63
N ASP A 320 -13.03 11.31 35.55
CA ASP A 320 -14.29 12.05 35.35
C ASP A 320 -14.20 13.15 34.31
N ARG A 321 -12.99 13.66 34.08
CA ARG A 321 -12.71 14.71 33.11
C ARG A 321 -11.93 14.22 31.90
N MET A 322 -11.56 12.96 31.89
CA MET A 322 -10.65 12.37 30.90
C MET A 322 -9.39 13.22 30.67
N ALA A 323 -8.79 13.73 31.74
CA ALA A 323 -7.72 14.71 31.71
C ALA A 323 -6.48 14.27 32.51
N LEU A 324 -5.30 14.62 31.98
CA LEU A 324 -4.03 14.46 32.69
C LEU A 324 -3.83 15.64 33.65
N LYS A 325 -3.46 15.36 34.89
CA LYS A 325 -3.16 16.38 35.88
C LYS A 325 -1.66 16.64 35.97
N TYR A 326 -1.29 17.89 35.88
CA TYR A 326 0.08 18.36 36.09
C TYR A 326 0.14 19.35 37.28
N VAL A 327 1.21 19.28 38.04
CA VAL A 327 1.41 20.11 39.20
C VAL A 327 2.62 21.02 38.99
N CYS A 328 2.41 22.31 39.19
CA CYS A 328 3.49 23.28 39.18
C CYS A 328 4.44 23.08 40.38
N PRO A 329 5.76 22.96 40.18
CA PRO A 329 6.70 22.71 41.28
C PRO A 329 6.75 23.83 42.33
N VAL A 330 6.32 25.03 41.98
CA VAL A 330 6.28 26.19 42.91
C VAL A 330 5.02 26.20 43.76
N LYS A 331 3.96 25.51 43.37
CA LYS A 331 2.70 25.36 44.15
C LYS A 331 2.69 24.17 45.08
N ALA A 332 3.73 23.36 45.11
CA ALA A 332 3.85 22.18 45.92
C ALA A 332 4.41 22.47 47.34
N TYR A 333 4.61 23.75 47.67
CA TYR A 333 5.02 24.22 48.99
C TYR A 333 4.06 25.24 49.55
#